data_bdd513ce81add15fc6a5c85231f2bdbb
#
_entry.id   bdd513ce81add15fc6a5c85231f2bdbb
#
_cell.length_a   1.000
_cell.length_b   1.000
_cell.length_c   1.000
_cell.angle_alpha   90.00
_cell.angle_beta   90.00
_cell.angle_gamma   90.00
#
_symmetry.space_group_name_H-M   'P 1'
#
loop_
_entity.id
_entity.type
_entity.pdbx_description
1 polymer ?
#
loop_
_entity_poly.entity_id
_entity_poly.type
_entity_poly.pdbx_seq_one_letter_code
_entity_poly.pdbx_strand_id
1 'polypeptide(L)'
;LITPIITEADTKGLAAISKQMKTLAEKARDGKLQPHEYQGGTASLSNLGMFGIKQFDAVINPPQGMIMAVGAGEQRPYVVDGELQVASVMTASGSFDHRAIDGADGAQLMEAFKQLCENPMGLVV
;
A
#
# COMPACT_ATOMS: atom_id res chain seq x y z
N LEU A 1 -9.34 -11.73 11.26
CA LEU A 1 -8.28 -11.03 10.53
C LEU A 1 -7.55 -10.06 11.45
N ILE A 2 -6.25 -10.23 11.57
CA ILE A 2 -5.38 -9.32 12.34
C ILE A 2 -4.38 -8.71 11.38
N THR A 3 -4.30 -7.38 11.40
CA THR A 3 -3.36 -6.63 10.56
C THR A 3 -2.24 -6.07 11.43
N PRO A 4 -1.00 -6.55 11.27
CA PRO A 4 0.13 -6.00 11.99
C PRO A 4 0.45 -4.59 11.51
N ILE A 5 1.02 -3.78 12.41
CA ILE A 5 1.32 -2.38 12.14
C ILE A 5 2.82 -2.15 12.18
N ILE A 6 3.34 -1.49 11.15
CA ILE A 6 4.69 -0.98 11.13
C ILE A 6 4.63 0.45 11.67
N THR A 7 5.18 0.65 12.86
CA THR A 7 5.17 1.96 13.51
C THR A 7 6.22 2.88 12.90
N GLU A 8 5.89 4.17 12.78
CA GLU A 8 6.81 5.19 12.29
C GLU A 8 7.47 4.83 10.96
N ALA A 9 6.66 4.30 10.02
CA ALA A 9 7.17 3.82 8.74
C ALA A 9 7.89 4.92 7.94
N ASP A 10 7.48 6.18 8.10
CA ASP A 10 8.09 7.35 7.46
C ASP A 10 9.52 7.63 7.92
N THR A 11 9.93 7.08 9.06
CA THR A 11 11.28 7.25 9.61
C THR A 11 12.21 6.07 9.29
N LYS A 12 11.70 5.02 8.63
CA LYS A 12 12.42 3.77 8.39
C LYS A 12 12.77 3.60 6.91
N GLY A 13 13.93 3.03 6.67
CA GLY A 13 14.33 2.62 5.32
C GLY A 13 13.63 1.34 4.86
N LEU A 14 13.69 1.07 3.57
CA LEU A 14 13.04 -0.10 2.96
C LEU A 14 13.48 -1.42 3.59
N ALA A 15 14.77 -1.58 3.88
CA ALA A 15 15.29 -2.80 4.49
C ALA A 15 14.70 -3.05 5.88
N ALA A 16 14.59 -1.99 6.70
CA ALA A 16 14.02 -2.06 8.04
C ALA A 16 12.52 -2.42 7.98
N ILE A 17 11.78 -1.79 7.08
CA ILE A 17 10.35 -2.07 6.87
C ILE A 17 10.15 -3.52 6.44
N SER A 18 10.94 -3.99 5.47
CA SER A 18 10.85 -5.37 4.97
C SER A 18 11.13 -6.40 6.08
N LYS A 19 12.16 -6.16 6.88
CA LYS A 19 12.51 -7.04 7.99
C LYS A 19 11.42 -7.08 9.06
N GLN A 20 10.90 -5.92 9.43
CA GLN A 20 9.84 -5.81 10.43
C GLN A 20 8.56 -6.49 9.93
N MET A 21 8.21 -6.32 8.65
CA MET A 21 7.04 -6.95 8.05
C MET A 21 7.14 -8.48 8.12
N LYS A 22 8.29 -9.05 7.81
CA LYS A 22 8.50 -10.50 7.89
C LYS A 22 8.34 -11.01 9.32
N THR A 23 8.90 -10.32 10.29
CA THR A 23 8.79 -10.68 11.71
C THR A 23 7.34 -10.64 12.18
N LEU A 24 6.61 -9.58 11.83
CA LEU A 24 5.20 -9.43 12.19
C LEU A 24 4.32 -10.48 11.51
N ALA A 25 4.60 -10.81 10.26
CA ALA A 25 3.86 -11.84 9.51
C ALA A 25 4.03 -13.22 10.16
N GLU A 26 5.23 -13.57 10.60
CA GLU A 26 5.49 -14.80 11.32
C GLU A 26 4.73 -14.87 12.64
N LYS A 27 4.76 -13.78 13.42
CA LYS A 27 3.99 -13.68 14.67
C LYS A 27 2.49 -13.79 14.43
N ALA A 28 1.99 -13.17 13.37
CA ALA A 28 0.58 -13.24 13.02
C ALA A 28 0.15 -14.67 12.68
N ARG A 29 0.94 -15.40 11.90
CA ARG A 29 0.67 -16.80 11.57
C ARG A 29 0.67 -17.70 12.80
N ASP A 30 1.57 -17.44 13.75
CA ASP A 30 1.70 -18.21 14.99
C ASP A 30 0.72 -17.76 16.09
N GLY A 31 -0.10 -16.74 15.83
CA GLY A 31 -1.04 -16.21 16.81
C GLY A 31 -0.36 -15.50 17.99
N LYS A 32 0.85 -14.98 17.80
CA LYS A 32 1.68 -14.39 18.86
C LYS A 32 1.76 -12.87 18.83
N LEU A 33 0.95 -12.19 18.01
CA LEU A 33 0.92 -10.73 17.98
C LEU A 33 0.40 -10.18 19.31
N GLN A 34 1.13 -9.20 19.85
CA GLN A 34 0.71 -8.46 21.02
C GLN A 34 -0.22 -7.30 20.61
N PRO A 35 -1.09 -6.81 21.51
CA PRO A 35 -2.01 -5.71 21.17
C PRO A 35 -1.32 -4.47 20.59
N HIS A 36 -0.15 -4.08 21.10
CA HIS A 36 0.58 -2.93 20.59
C HIS A 36 1.11 -3.13 19.15
N GLU A 37 1.11 -4.37 18.65
CA GLU A 37 1.58 -4.71 17.32
C GLU A 37 0.47 -4.68 16.26
N TYR A 38 -0.81 -4.59 16.67
CA TYR A 38 -1.94 -4.51 15.74
C TYR A 38 -2.93 -3.39 16.05
N GLN A 39 -2.63 -2.51 17.00
CA GLN A 39 -3.45 -1.34 17.35
C GLN A 39 -2.70 -0.04 17.10
N GLY A 40 -3.44 1.03 16.87
CA GLY A 40 -2.88 2.37 16.77
C GLY A 40 -2.36 2.77 15.39
N GLY A 41 -2.68 2.01 14.35
CA GLY A 41 -2.32 2.36 12.97
C GLY A 41 -3.16 3.49 12.42
N THR A 42 -2.60 4.23 11.44
CA THR A 42 -3.25 5.36 10.78
C THR A 42 -3.72 5.05 9.38
N ALA A 43 -3.12 4.05 8.74
CA ALA A 43 -3.41 3.65 7.37
C ALA A 43 -3.21 2.15 7.20
N SER A 44 -3.85 1.58 6.19
CA SER A 44 -3.71 0.17 5.82
C SER A 44 -3.36 0.01 4.35
N LEU A 45 -2.68 -1.09 4.05
CA LEU A 45 -2.41 -1.54 2.69
C LEU A 45 -3.03 -2.93 2.52
N SER A 46 -3.88 -3.08 1.51
CA SER A 46 -4.50 -4.35 1.15
C SER A 46 -4.01 -4.81 -0.21
N ASN A 47 -3.44 -5.99 -0.30
CA ASN A 47 -2.94 -6.54 -1.54
C ASN A 47 -3.68 -7.83 -1.88
N LEU A 48 -4.43 -7.82 -2.98
CA LEU A 48 -5.13 -8.99 -3.52
C LEU A 48 -4.59 -9.42 -4.90
N GLY A 49 -3.45 -8.86 -5.29
CA GLY A 49 -2.81 -9.19 -6.55
C GLY A 49 -2.43 -10.67 -6.66
N MET A 50 -2.10 -11.31 -5.55
CA MET A 50 -1.78 -12.73 -5.51
C MET A 50 -2.95 -13.65 -5.89
N PHE A 51 -4.17 -13.13 -5.83
CA PHE A 51 -5.39 -13.83 -6.27
C PHE A 51 -5.81 -13.46 -7.69
N GLY A 52 -4.99 -12.71 -8.42
CA GLY A 52 -5.28 -12.29 -9.78
C GLY A 52 -6.26 -11.13 -9.90
N ILE A 53 -6.61 -10.47 -8.81
CA ILE A 53 -7.53 -9.33 -8.84
C ILE A 53 -6.78 -8.11 -9.37
N LYS A 54 -7.28 -7.54 -10.46
CA LYS A 54 -6.63 -6.41 -11.14
C LYS A 54 -6.87 -5.09 -10.42
N GLN A 55 -8.08 -4.88 -9.95
CA GLN A 55 -8.51 -3.64 -9.29
C GLN A 55 -9.62 -3.94 -8.30
N PHE A 56 -9.58 -3.30 -7.14
CA PHE A 56 -10.64 -3.38 -6.15
C PHE A 56 -10.60 -2.15 -5.26
N ASP A 57 -11.71 -1.89 -4.58
CA ASP A 57 -11.80 -0.85 -3.57
C ASP A 57 -11.85 -1.53 -2.20
N ALA A 58 -10.94 -1.12 -1.31
CA ALA A 58 -10.90 -1.66 0.03
C ALA A 58 -11.72 -0.80 0.99
N VAL A 59 -12.24 -1.43 2.04
CA VAL A 59 -13.00 -0.75 3.07
C VAL A 59 -12.06 -0.26 4.16
N ILE A 60 -12.20 1.02 4.53
CA ILE A 60 -11.41 1.62 5.59
C ILE A 60 -11.64 0.85 6.90
N ASN A 61 -10.57 0.61 7.63
CA ASN A 61 -10.59 -0.05 8.93
C ASN A 61 -10.54 1.01 10.05
N PRO A 62 -11.72 1.42 10.59
CA PRO A 62 -11.72 2.46 11.62
C PRO A 62 -10.89 2.06 12.85
N PRO A 63 -10.20 2.97 13.53
CA PRO A 63 -10.23 4.44 13.33
C PRO A 63 -9.20 4.97 12.32
N GLN A 64 -8.65 4.13 11.48
CA GLN A 64 -7.71 4.55 10.44
C GLN A 64 -8.37 5.47 9.42
N GLY A 65 -7.59 6.38 8.83
CA GLY A 65 -8.09 7.39 7.91
C GLY A 65 -8.10 6.97 6.44
N MET A 66 -7.33 5.93 6.08
CA MET A 66 -7.27 5.48 4.70
C MET A 66 -6.87 4.02 4.58
N ILE A 67 -7.16 3.45 3.42
CA ILE A 67 -6.65 2.16 3.00
C ILE A 67 -6.30 2.22 1.51
N MET A 68 -5.17 1.63 1.13
CA MET A 68 -4.76 1.50 -0.27
C MET A 68 -4.93 0.05 -0.72
N ALA A 69 -5.62 -0.13 -1.82
CA ALA A 69 -5.87 -1.42 -2.45
C ALA A 69 -4.89 -1.59 -3.62
N VAL A 70 -4.10 -2.66 -3.61
CA VAL A 70 -3.11 -2.96 -4.64
C VAL A 70 -3.53 -4.21 -5.40
N GLY A 71 -3.72 -4.08 -6.72
CA GLY A 71 -4.07 -5.17 -7.61
C GLY A 71 -2.87 -5.89 -8.21
N ALA A 72 -3.14 -6.88 -9.04
CA ALA A 72 -2.12 -7.69 -9.69
C ALA A 72 -1.33 -6.88 -10.71
N GLY A 73 0.00 -7.07 -10.71
CA GLY A 73 0.85 -6.61 -11.80
C GLY A 73 0.76 -7.57 -12.98
N GLU A 74 0.50 -7.05 -14.16
CA GLU A 74 0.43 -7.86 -15.37
C GLU A 74 0.90 -7.08 -16.59
N GLN A 75 1.22 -7.80 -17.65
CA GLN A 75 1.57 -7.19 -18.93
C GLN A 75 0.30 -6.64 -19.58
N ARG A 76 0.31 -5.35 -19.95
CA ARG A 76 -0.81 -4.68 -20.61
C ARG A 76 -0.30 -3.80 -21.75
N PRO A 77 -1.15 -3.57 -22.80
CA PRO A 77 -0.89 -2.49 -23.73
C PRO A 77 -0.89 -1.15 -22.99
N TYR A 78 0.14 -0.37 -23.20
CA TYR A 78 0.30 0.91 -22.51
C TYR A 78 0.99 1.92 -23.39
N VAL A 79 0.61 3.17 -23.31
CA VAL A 79 1.25 4.24 -24.09
C VAL A 79 2.44 4.78 -23.29
N VAL A 80 3.64 4.67 -23.87
CA VAL A 80 4.89 5.18 -23.30
C VAL A 80 5.52 6.10 -24.35
N ASP A 81 5.76 7.36 -23.99
CA ASP A 81 6.33 8.39 -24.87
C ASP A 81 5.60 8.50 -26.22
N GLY A 82 4.27 8.43 -26.19
CA GLY A 82 3.44 8.55 -27.38
C GLY A 82 3.30 7.28 -28.21
N GLU A 83 3.93 6.18 -27.80
CA GLU A 83 3.90 4.91 -28.53
C GLU A 83 3.23 3.82 -27.71
N LEU A 84 2.49 2.96 -28.40
CA LEU A 84 1.85 1.81 -27.80
C LEU A 84 2.91 0.73 -27.53
N GLN A 85 3.06 0.36 -26.26
CA GLN A 85 4.03 -0.65 -25.85
C GLN A 85 3.38 -1.68 -24.92
N VAL A 86 4.07 -2.78 -24.69
CA VAL A 86 3.72 -3.73 -23.63
C VAL A 86 4.49 -3.32 -22.38
N ALA A 87 3.75 -3.08 -21.29
CA ALA A 87 4.36 -2.67 -20.02
C ALA A 87 3.78 -3.49 -18.88
N SER A 88 4.55 -3.60 -17.80
CA SER A 88 4.05 -4.15 -16.53
C SER A 88 3.24 -3.08 -15.83
N VAL A 89 1.95 -3.34 -15.64
CA VAL A 89 1.01 -2.36 -15.09
C VAL A 89 0.26 -2.98 -13.93
N MET A 90 0.12 -2.21 -12.86
CA MET A 90 -0.79 -2.53 -11.76
C MET A 90 -1.70 -1.34 -11.48
N THR A 91 -2.85 -1.61 -10.86
CA THR A 91 -3.76 -0.56 -10.42
C THR A 91 -3.77 -0.50 -8.89
N ALA A 92 -3.65 0.70 -8.34
CA ALA A 92 -3.82 0.96 -6.93
C ALA A 92 -4.98 1.95 -6.73
N SER A 93 -5.82 1.66 -5.75
CA SER A 93 -6.97 2.51 -5.40
C SER A 93 -6.87 2.93 -3.95
N GLY A 94 -7.14 4.20 -3.65
CA GLY A 94 -7.17 4.71 -2.29
C GLY A 94 -8.59 5.01 -1.83
N SER A 95 -8.94 4.56 -0.63
CA SER A 95 -10.17 4.93 0.06
C SER A 95 -9.80 5.80 1.25
N PHE A 96 -10.47 6.94 1.40
CA PHE A 96 -10.12 7.95 2.38
C PHE A 96 -11.34 8.33 3.22
N ASP A 97 -11.14 8.51 4.52
CA ASP A 97 -12.17 9.03 5.40
C ASP A 97 -12.29 10.54 5.18
N HIS A 98 -13.32 10.95 4.47
CA HIS A 98 -13.52 12.35 4.09
C HIS A 98 -13.83 13.29 5.27
N ARG A 99 -13.99 12.74 6.45
CA ARG A 99 -14.07 13.56 7.67
C ARG A 99 -12.70 14.11 8.09
N ALA A 100 -11.63 13.46 7.68
CA ALA A 100 -10.25 13.80 8.04
C ALA A 100 -9.36 14.12 6.85
N ILE A 101 -9.69 13.63 5.66
CA ILE A 101 -8.84 13.72 4.46
C ILE A 101 -9.68 14.24 3.30
N ASP A 102 -9.26 15.35 2.72
CA ASP A 102 -9.91 15.90 1.53
C ASP A 102 -9.56 15.10 0.27
N GLY A 103 -10.44 15.16 -0.72
CA GLY A 103 -10.21 14.49 -1.99
C GLY A 103 -8.91 14.90 -2.68
N ALA A 104 -8.56 16.19 -2.60
CA ALA A 104 -7.31 16.71 -3.15
C ALA A 104 -6.08 16.11 -2.45
N ASP A 105 -6.11 15.98 -1.12
CA ASP A 105 -5.02 15.38 -0.35
C ASP A 105 -4.86 13.91 -0.70
N GLY A 106 -5.97 13.19 -0.79
CA GLY A 106 -5.95 11.78 -1.23
C GLY A 106 -5.40 11.61 -2.64
N ALA A 107 -5.80 12.47 -3.57
CA ALA A 107 -5.31 12.45 -4.94
C ALA A 107 -3.80 12.73 -5.01
N GLN A 108 -3.31 13.68 -4.23
CA GLN A 108 -1.88 13.98 -4.16
C GLN A 108 -1.07 12.82 -3.59
N LEU A 109 -1.60 12.11 -2.59
CA LEU A 109 -0.96 10.92 -2.05
C LEU A 109 -0.84 9.82 -3.13
N MET A 110 -1.92 9.58 -3.88
CA MET A 110 -1.91 8.57 -4.94
C MET A 110 -0.96 8.94 -6.07
N GLU A 111 -0.86 10.22 -6.42
CA GLU A 111 0.10 10.70 -7.42
C GLU A 111 1.54 10.51 -6.93
N ALA A 112 1.83 10.84 -5.67
CA ALA A 112 3.16 10.63 -5.08
C ALA A 112 3.52 9.13 -5.06
N PHE A 113 2.57 8.28 -4.72
CA PHE A 113 2.76 6.83 -4.77
C PHE A 113 3.12 6.35 -6.18
N LYS A 114 2.39 6.81 -7.19
CA LYS A 114 2.67 6.50 -8.60
C LYS A 114 4.08 6.93 -8.99
N GLN A 115 4.45 8.17 -8.67
CA GLN A 115 5.77 8.72 -9.01
C GLN A 115 6.90 7.90 -8.37
N LEU A 116 6.77 7.50 -7.12
CA LEU A 116 7.78 6.70 -6.43
C LEU A 116 7.87 5.27 -6.96
N CYS A 117 6.75 4.67 -7.37
CA CYS A 117 6.75 3.35 -8.00
C CYS A 117 7.40 3.38 -9.38
N GLU A 118 7.15 4.42 -10.17
CA GLU A 118 7.71 4.58 -11.51
C GLU A 118 9.16 5.06 -11.50
N ASN A 119 9.60 5.71 -10.42
CA ASN A 119 10.96 6.22 -10.22
C ASN A 119 11.48 5.79 -8.85
N PRO A 120 11.78 4.50 -8.67
CA PRO A 120 12.04 3.92 -7.35
C PRO A 120 13.31 4.43 -6.67
N MET A 121 14.20 5.09 -7.40
CA MET A 121 15.38 5.70 -6.79
C MET A 121 15.02 6.75 -5.74
N GLY A 122 13.86 7.40 -5.85
CA GLY A 122 13.35 8.31 -4.86
C GLY A 122 13.05 7.67 -3.50
N LEU A 123 12.93 6.35 -3.44
CA LEU A 123 12.68 5.61 -2.19
C LEU A 123 13.94 5.35 -1.38
N VAL A 124 15.12 5.52 -1.96
CA VAL A 124 16.41 5.18 -1.30
C VAL A 124 17.31 6.39 -1.11
N VAL A 125 16.87 7.56 -1.50
CA VAL A 125 17.63 8.82 -1.37
C VAL A 125 17.14 9.61 -0.18
#